data_518c086c98b2374547ba249240dd74ef
#
_entry.id   518c086c98b2374547ba249240dd74ef
#
_cell.length_a   1.000
_cell.length_b   1.000
_cell.length_c   1.000
_cell.angle_alpha   90.00
_cell.angle_beta   90.00
_cell.angle_gamma   90.00
#
_symmetry.space_group_name_H-M   'P 1'
#
loop_
_entity.id
_entity.type
_entity.pdbx_description
1 polymer ?
#
loop_
_entity_poly.entity_id
_entity_poly.type
_entity_poly.pdbx_seq_one_letter_code
_entity_poly.pdbx_strand_id
1 'polypeptide(L)'
;TAAPAATTAAPAATTAAPDVSGLDELDVAYFLEWPTANQVAQLELTYDDALGIPVNWHAFASGNDMALAMEAGDIDISYSQGLTPFANYVTSGAEHEIVGVAVSYADADNCVANPDYGVTAANAAESLAGQNIYTPIGNVTHFKLLKMLEHLGVSLDSFSLIPSEGGSAAVAAFNSGDVAMACAFGGAVNQMVADGGNLVMTGSEQEAIGIRVFDIISIPMSFGEDHPDVVTAFLQVTEDANAAYSVDRASMEATIAEAAGMEVGPSNALLDAFTFLDKATQLSDAWLGGTVQQVMKDQMDFFVE
;
A
#
# COMPACT_ATOMS: atom_id res chain seq x y z
N THR A 1 -14.84 53.79 13.58
CA THR A 1 -14.66 52.55 12.79
C THR A 1 -13.19 52.37 12.49
N ALA A 2 -12.51 51.48 13.25
CA ALA A 2 -11.13 51.11 13.03
C ALA A 2 -11.10 49.98 11.97
N ALA A 3 -10.22 50.12 10.97
CA ALA A 3 -9.98 49.12 9.95
C ALA A 3 -9.23 47.91 10.56
N PRO A 4 -9.51 46.71 10.12
CA PRO A 4 -8.77 45.54 10.60
C PRO A 4 -7.32 45.59 10.11
N ALA A 5 -6.37 45.27 11.01
CA ALA A 5 -4.96 45.15 10.69
C ALA A 5 -4.74 43.97 9.75
N ALA A 6 -4.03 44.19 8.66
CA ALA A 6 -3.58 43.15 7.76
C ALA A 6 -2.55 42.29 8.48
N THR A 7 -2.85 41.01 8.65
CA THR A 7 -1.91 40.01 9.12
C THR A 7 -0.95 39.70 7.94
N THR A 8 0.27 40.23 8.02
CA THR A 8 1.35 39.80 7.11
C THR A 8 1.69 38.35 7.41
N ALA A 9 1.46 37.46 6.43
CA ALA A 9 1.96 36.10 6.47
C ALA A 9 3.50 36.13 6.62
N ALA A 10 4.02 35.34 7.53
CA ALA A 10 5.47 35.16 7.65
C ALA A 10 6.02 34.59 6.33
N PRO A 11 7.21 35.00 5.87
CA PRO A 11 7.82 34.43 4.70
C PRO A 11 8.05 32.94 4.94
N ALA A 12 7.68 32.10 3.96
CA ALA A 12 8.02 30.69 3.95
C ALA A 12 9.54 30.55 4.13
N ALA A 13 9.95 29.70 5.05
CA ALA A 13 11.36 29.37 5.22
C ALA A 13 11.82 28.75 3.90
N THR A 14 12.77 29.38 3.22
CA THR A 14 13.51 28.78 2.10
C THR A 14 14.36 27.66 2.72
N THR A 15 13.90 26.42 2.59
CA THR A 15 14.75 25.25 2.85
C THR A 15 15.91 25.30 1.87
N ALA A 16 17.13 25.10 2.33
CA ALA A 16 18.28 24.91 1.48
C ALA A 16 18.03 23.72 0.55
N ALA A 17 18.57 23.76 -0.68
CA ALA A 17 18.51 22.58 -1.56
C ALA A 17 19.17 21.37 -0.84
N PRO A 18 18.63 20.15 -1.02
CA PRO A 18 19.21 18.95 -0.41
C PRO A 18 20.63 18.70 -0.90
N ASP A 19 21.45 18.07 -0.06
CA ASP A 19 22.77 17.60 -0.50
C ASP A 19 22.60 16.31 -1.30
N VAL A 20 22.83 16.38 -2.59
CA VAL A 20 22.79 15.27 -3.55
C VAL A 20 24.20 14.80 -3.94
N SER A 21 25.22 15.16 -3.17
CA SER A 21 26.62 14.79 -3.48
C SER A 21 26.76 13.27 -3.61
N GLY A 22 27.28 12.83 -4.75
CA GLY A 22 27.50 11.41 -5.04
C GLY A 22 26.34 10.71 -5.73
N LEU A 23 25.22 11.39 -5.99
CA LEU A 23 24.09 10.88 -6.78
C LEU A 23 24.01 11.64 -8.10
N ASP A 24 23.99 10.90 -9.23
CA ASP A 24 23.71 11.44 -10.55
C ASP A 24 22.20 11.41 -10.87
N GLU A 25 21.46 10.47 -10.27
CA GLU A 25 20.04 10.22 -10.41
C GLU A 25 19.50 9.52 -9.15
N LEU A 26 18.18 9.42 -9.00
CA LEU A 26 17.50 8.68 -7.95
C LEU A 26 16.55 7.66 -8.58
N ASP A 27 16.70 6.37 -8.24
CA ASP A 27 15.90 5.28 -8.76
C ASP A 27 14.82 4.87 -7.76
N VAL A 28 13.53 5.01 -8.18
CA VAL A 28 12.37 4.79 -7.30
C VAL A 28 11.46 3.69 -7.85
N ALA A 29 11.21 2.66 -7.05
CA ALA A 29 10.22 1.63 -7.38
C ALA A 29 8.80 2.07 -7.06
N TYR A 30 7.83 1.71 -7.92
CA TYR A 30 6.41 1.94 -7.71
C TYR A 30 5.56 0.85 -8.39
N PHE A 31 4.23 0.85 -8.15
CA PHE A 31 3.29 -0.03 -8.84
C PHE A 31 2.49 0.69 -9.91
N LEU A 32 2.32 0.05 -11.08
CA LEU A 32 1.24 0.38 -12.02
C LEU A 32 -0.11 -0.14 -11.47
N GLU A 33 -1.21 0.46 -11.95
CA GLU A 33 -2.58 0.12 -11.54
C GLU A 33 -2.83 0.28 -10.01
N TRP A 34 -1.98 1.12 -9.36
CA TRP A 34 -2.04 1.46 -7.95
C TRP A 34 -1.95 2.98 -7.79
N PRO A 35 -3.10 3.70 -7.88
CA PRO A 35 -3.11 5.15 -7.93
C PRO A 35 -2.79 5.74 -6.57
N THR A 36 -1.80 6.63 -6.49
CA THR A 36 -1.40 7.32 -5.27
C THR A 36 -1.25 8.83 -5.51
N ALA A 37 -1.51 9.62 -4.48
CA ALA A 37 -1.54 11.09 -4.60
C ALA A 37 -0.21 11.68 -5.08
N ASN A 38 0.93 11.10 -4.69
CA ASN A 38 2.27 11.54 -5.09
C ASN A 38 2.55 11.36 -6.59
N GLN A 39 1.76 10.56 -7.31
CA GLN A 39 1.95 10.34 -8.75
C GLN A 39 1.71 11.61 -9.59
N VAL A 40 1.01 12.62 -9.04
CA VAL A 40 0.99 13.94 -9.68
C VAL A 40 2.38 14.56 -9.67
N ALA A 41 3.05 14.54 -8.53
CA ALA A 41 4.42 15.05 -8.40
C ALA A 41 5.43 14.23 -9.24
N GLN A 42 5.19 12.93 -9.40
CA GLN A 42 5.95 12.05 -10.31
C GLN A 42 5.81 12.53 -11.75
N LEU A 43 4.60 12.71 -12.24
CA LEU A 43 4.33 13.05 -13.64
C LEU A 43 4.74 14.50 -13.97
N GLU A 44 4.60 15.40 -13.01
CA GLU A 44 4.95 16.83 -13.13
C GLU A 44 6.45 17.12 -12.86
N LEU A 45 7.26 16.08 -12.61
CA LEU A 45 8.71 16.17 -12.29
C LEU A 45 9.00 17.02 -11.04
N THR A 46 8.06 17.08 -10.09
CA THR A 46 8.24 17.89 -8.87
C THR A 46 9.35 17.33 -7.97
N TYR A 47 9.54 16.01 -8.00
CA TYR A 47 10.66 15.36 -7.29
C TYR A 47 12.01 15.77 -7.89
N ASP A 48 12.13 15.77 -9.24
CA ASP A 48 13.32 16.20 -9.97
C ASP A 48 13.67 17.65 -9.64
N ASP A 49 12.66 18.54 -9.67
CA ASP A 49 12.85 19.95 -9.35
C ASP A 49 13.28 20.18 -7.91
N ALA A 50 12.72 19.42 -6.95
CA ALA A 50 13.03 19.54 -5.53
C ALA A 50 14.43 19.00 -5.19
N LEU A 51 14.86 17.93 -5.84
CA LEU A 51 16.15 17.29 -5.62
C LEU A 51 17.26 17.91 -6.48
N GLY A 52 16.92 18.46 -7.65
CA GLY A 52 17.89 18.97 -8.62
C GLY A 52 18.67 17.90 -9.39
N ILE A 53 18.20 16.65 -9.32
CA ILE A 53 18.68 15.50 -10.07
C ILE A 53 17.49 14.76 -10.70
N PRO A 54 17.67 13.98 -11.80
CA PRO A 54 16.60 13.14 -12.35
C PRO A 54 16.09 12.11 -11.34
N VAL A 55 14.78 11.88 -11.34
CA VAL A 55 14.12 10.80 -10.57
C VAL A 55 13.50 9.80 -11.55
N ASN A 56 14.07 8.61 -11.60
CA ASN A 56 13.64 7.54 -12.49
C ASN A 56 12.63 6.64 -11.75
N TRP A 57 11.44 6.50 -12.31
CA TRP A 57 10.40 5.67 -11.72
C TRP A 57 10.31 4.32 -12.44
N HIS A 58 10.53 3.24 -11.69
CA HIS A 58 10.53 1.87 -12.18
C HIS A 58 9.28 1.13 -11.71
N ALA A 59 8.48 0.65 -12.68
CA ALA A 59 7.26 -0.08 -12.39
C ALA A 59 7.54 -1.55 -12.04
N PHE A 60 6.98 -2.04 -10.95
CA PHE A 60 7.08 -3.43 -10.52
C PHE A 60 5.72 -4.10 -10.44
N ALA A 61 5.69 -5.43 -10.59
CA ALA A 61 4.48 -6.24 -10.47
C ALA A 61 4.22 -6.73 -9.05
N SER A 62 5.25 -6.77 -8.19
CA SER A 62 5.13 -7.24 -6.81
C SER A 62 6.10 -6.52 -5.86
N GLY A 63 5.74 -6.48 -4.58
CA GLY A 63 6.64 -5.95 -3.53
C GLY A 63 7.88 -6.83 -3.30
N ASN A 64 7.83 -8.12 -3.67
CA ASN A 64 8.99 -9.01 -3.64
C ASN A 64 10.02 -8.60 -4.70
N ASP A 65 9.55 -8.27 -5.92
CA ASP A 65 10.44 -7.81 -6.98
C ASP A 65 11.09 -6.47 -6.65
N MET A 66 10.33 -5.54 -6.00
CA MET A 66 10.89 -4.29 -5.48
C MET A 66 12.01 -4.54 -4.49
N ALA A 67 11.80 -5.47 -3.54
CA ALA A 67 12.80 -5.81 -2.53
C ALA A 67 14.06 -6.43 -3.15
N LEU A 68 13.90 -7.30 -4.16
CA LEU A 68 15.02 -7.88 -4.90
C LEU A 68 15.84 -6.83 -5.64
N ALA A 69 15.18 -5.87 -6.29
CA ALA A 69 15.85 -4.80 -7.02
C ALA A 69 16.58 -3.83 -6.06
N MET A 70 16.00 -3.56 -4.88
CA MET A 70 16.64 -2.78 -3.85
C MET A 70 17.89 -3.49 -3.29
N GLU A 71 17.81 -4.79 -3.03
CA GLU A 71 18.96 -5.59 -2.58
C GLU A 71 20.08 -5.68 -3.64
N ALA A 72 19.69 -5.65 -4.91
CA ALA A 72 20.66 -5.61 -6.02
C ALA A 72 21.34 -4.24 -6.18
N GLY A 73 20.83 -3.19 -5.54
CA GLY A 73 21.30 -1.82 -5.69
C GLY A 73 20.79 -1.13 -6.95
N ASP A 74 19.71 -1.66 -7.54
CA ASP A 74 19.07 -1.07 -8.73
C ASP A 74 18.00 -0.03 -8.36
N ILE A 75 17.61 0.04 -7.08
CA ILE A 75 16.54 0.92 -6.54
C ILE A 75 17.02 1.51 -5.21
N ASP A 76 16.90 2.84 -5.08
CA ASP A 76 17.24 3.60 -3.88
C ASP A 76 16.06 3.73 -2.93
N ILE A 77 14.85 3.97 -3.48
CA ILE A 77 13.62 4.13 -2.70
C ILE A 77 12.53 3.21 -3.25
N SER A 78 11.93 2.42 -2.39
CA SER A 78 10.71 1.67 -2.74
C SER A 78 9.48 2.43 -2.23
N TYR A 79 8.66 2.92 -3.15
CA TYR A 79 7.41 3.61 -2.84
C TYR A 79 6.23 2.65 -2.97
N SER A 80 5.41 2.59 -1.91
CA SER A 80 4.21 1.76 -1.83
C SER A 80 4.48 0.24 -1.83
N GLN A 81 5.60 -0.20 -1.23
CA GLN A 81 5.83 -1.61 -0.98
C GLN A 81 4.95 -2.12 0.16
N GLY A 82 4.30 -3.27 -0.02
CA GLY A 82 3.55 -3.92 1.05
C GLY A 82 4.44 -4.32 2.23
N LEU A 83 3.94 -4.21 3.46
CA LEU A 83 4.73 -4.51 4.67
C LEU A 83 5.20 -5.97 4.73
N THR A 84 4.42 -6.95 4.24
CA THR A 84 4.81 -8.37 4.27
C THR A 84 6.05 -8.68 3.42
N PRO A 85 6.14 -8.26 2.14
CA PRO A 85 7.37 -8.41 1.36
C PRO A 85 8.58 -7.79 2.06
N PHE A 86 8.45 -6.58 2.59
CA PHE A 86 9.50 -5.90 3.35
C PHE A 86 9.93 -6.72 4.58
N ALA A 87 8.97 -7.17 5.40
CA ALA A 87 9.25 -7.97 6.60
C ALA A 87 10.00 -9.27 6.27
N ASN A 88 9.60 -9.96 5.19
CA ASN A 88 10.28 -11.18 4.73
C ASN A 88 11.74 -10.91 4.36
N TYR A 89 12.01 -9.78 3.69
CA TYR A 89 13.36 -9.40 3.30
C TYR A 89 14.25 -9.06 4.51
N VAL A 90 13.74 -8.24 5.41
CA VAL A 90 14.47 -7.90 6.65
C VAL A 90 14.72 -9.15 7.50
N THR A 91 13.77 -10.08 7.56
CA THR A 91 13.96 -11.37 8.26
C THR A 91 15.04 -12.22 7.62
N SER A 92 15.23 -12.13 6.30
CA SER A 92 16.31 -12.83 5.58
C SER A 92 17.67 -12.17 5.69
N GLY A 93 17.75 -11.00 6.36
CA GLY A 93 18.99 -10.30 6.66
C GLY A 93 19.24 -9.04 5.83
N ALA A 94 18.26 -8.58 5.04
CA ALA A 94 18.37 -7.32 4.32
C ALA A 94 18.41 -6.12 5.30
N GLU A 95 19.35 -5.21 5.09
CA GLU A 95 19.51 -4.00 5.90
C GLU A 95 18.70 -2.85 5.31
N HIS A 96 17.38 -2.95 5.42
CA HIS A 96 16.43 -1.94 4.94
C HIS A 96 15.67 -1.31 6.11
N GLU A 97 15.22 -0.07 5.93
CA GLU A 97 14.42 0.66 6.91
C GLU A 97 13.16 1.29 6.31
N ILE A 98 12.14 1.46 7.15
CA ILE A 98 10.89 2.14 6.81
C ILE A 98 11.05 3.62 7.14
N VAL A 99 10.84 4.48 6.15
CA VAL A 99 10.92 5.94 6.29
C VAL A 99 9.56 6.64 6.20
N GLY A 100 8.52 5.94 5.77
CA GLY A 100 7.17 6.49 5.66
C GLY A 100 6.09 5.44 5.46
N VAL A 101 4.83 5.85 5.61
CA VAL A 101 3.65 5.11 5.19
C VAL A 101 3.14 5.74 3.90
N ALA A 102 3.16 4.99 2.80
CA ALA A 102 2.75 5.49 1.50
C ALA A 102 1.22 5.62 1.42
N VAL A 103 0.50 4.58 1.80
CA VAL A 103 -0.96 4.52 1.74
C VAL A 103 -1.52 3.46 2.69
N SER A 104 -2.64 3.73 3.34
CA SER A 104 -3.46 2.74 4.05
C SER A 104 -4.69 2.39 3.21
N TYR A 105 -5.02 1.08 3.07
CA TYR A 105 -6.01 0.60 2.09
C TYR A 105 -6.86 -0.56 2.60
N ALA A 106 -7.57 -0.36 3.69
CA ALA A 106 -8.30 -1.40 4.40
C ALA A 106 -9.22 -2.28 3.51
N ASP A 107 -9.99 -1.69 2.60
CA ASP A 107 -10.94 -2.40 1.74
C ASP A 107 -10.40 -2.72 0.33
N ALA A 108 -9.35 -2.05 -0.13
CA ALA A 108 -8.77 -2.29 -1.46
C ALA A 108 -7.95 -3.60 -1.55
N ASP A 109 -7.70 -4.27 -0.45
CA ASP A 109 -7.12 -5.61 -0.33
C ASP A 109 -8.06 -6.46 0.52
N ASN A 110 -8.81 -7.37 -0.07
CA ASN A 110 -9.79 -8.15 0.68
C ASN A 110 -10.12 -9.49 0.00
N CYS A 111 -10.86 -10.32 0.73
CA CYS A 111 -11.39 -11.59 0.26
C CYS A 111 -12.89 -11.47 0.02
N VAL A 112 -13.32 -11.86 -1.17
CA VAL A 112 -14.70 -11.81 -1.61
C VAL A 112 -15.27 -13.23 -1.67
N ALA A 113 -16.33 -13.47 -0.89
CA ALA A 113 -17.01 -14.76 -0.88
C ALA A 113 -17.95 -14.88 -2.09
N ASN A 114 -17.91 -16.05 -2.73
CA ASN A 114 -18.81 -16.36 -3.81
C ASN A 114 -20.22 -16.60 -3.25
N PRO A 115 -21.27 -15.95 -3.80
CA PRO A 115 -22.61 -16.04 -3.28
C PRO A 115 -23.19 -17.47 -3.28
N ASP A 116 -22.74 -18.34 -4.18
CA ASP A 116 -23.21 -19.73 -4.27
C ASP A 116 -22.86 -20.57 -3.04
N TYR A 117 -21.86 -20.16 -2.28
CA TYR A 117 -21.43 -20.85 -1.04
C TYR A 117 -22.04 -20.24 0.23
N GLY A 118 -22.64 -19.08 0.15
CA GLY A 118 -23.32 -18.43 1.27
C GLY A 118 -22.43 -18.14 2.49
N VAL A 119 -21.13 -17.90 2.28
CA VAL A 119 -20.16 -17.65 3.36
C VAL A 119 -20.42 -16.27 3.96
N THR A 120 -20.50 -16.23 5.29
CA THR A 120 -20.64 -15.00 6.09
C THR A 120 -19.72 -15.10 7.31
N ALA A 121 -19.46 -14.00 8.01
CA ALA A 121 -18.68 -14.03 9.26
C ALA A 121 -19.26 -15.00 10.31
N ALA A 122 -20.59 -15.15 10.36
CA ALA A 122 -21.26 -15.99 11.36
C ALA A 122 -21.15 -17.50 11.08
N ASN A 123 -20.92 -17.92 9.82
CA ASN A 123 -20.91 -19.34 9.42
C ASN A 123 -19.61 -19.75 8.72
N ALA A 124 -18.60 -18.90 8.70
CA ALA A 124 -17.36 -19.11 7.94
C ALA A 124 -16.71 -20.47 8.23
N ALA A 125 -16.64 -20.88 9.50
CA ALA A 125 -16.03 -22.14 9.92
C ALA A 125 -16.73 -23.37 9.32
N GLU A 126 -18.05 -23.33 9.17
CA GLU A 126 -18.82 -24.42 8.58
C GLU A 126 -18.81 -24.36 7.05
N SER A 127 -19.04 -23.17 6.49
CA SER A 127 -19.20 -22.96 5.05
C SER A 127 -17.89 -23.09 4.25
N LEU A 128 -16.75 -22.83 4.88
CA LEU A 128 -15.43 -22.98 4.24
C LEU A 128 -14.82 -24.39 4.42
N ALA A 129 -15.40 -25.24 5.26
CA ALA A 129 -14.86 -26.58 5.47
C ALA A 129 -14.85 -27.40 4.18
N GLY A 130 -13.66 -27.87 3.78
CA GLY A 130 -13.43 -28.61 2.55
C GLY A 130 -13.47 -27.79 1.26
N GLN A 131 -13.57 -26.48 1.35
CA GLN A 131 -13.67 -25.59 0.20
C GLN A 131 -12.29 -25.08 -0.27
N ASN A 132 -12.27 -24.53 -1.49
CA ASN A 132 -11.12 -23.88 -2.07
C ASN A 132 -11.19 -22.36 -1.84
N ILE A 133 -10.07 -21.76 -1.46
CA ILE A 133 -9.87 -20.32 -1.37
C ILE A 133 -8.72 -19.93 -2.30
N TYR A 134 -8.98 -19.01 -3.22
CA TYR A 134 -8.00 -18.51 -4.18
C TYR A 134 -7.34 -17.24 -3.62
N THR A 135 -6.00 -17.24 -3.44
CA THR A 135 -5.29 -16.12 -2.81
C THR A 135 -3.83 -16.04 -3.28
N PRO A 136 -3.27 -14.84 -3.44
CA PRO A 136 -1.83 -14.71 -3.63
C PRO A 136 -1.11 -15.14 -2.35
N ILE A 137 -0.10 -15.99 -2.49
CA ILE A 137 0.61 -16.59 -1.35
C ILE A 137 1.83 -15.73 -0.95
N GLY A 138 2.04 -15.58 0.36
CA GLY A 138 3.25 -14.92 0.91
C GLY A 138 3.25 -13.40 0.86
N ASN A 139 2.09 -12.77 0.60
CA ASN A 139 1.94 -11.31 0.60
C ASN A 139 0.94 -10.84 1.67
N VAL A 140 0.62 -9.54 1.66
CA VAL A 140 -0.31 -8.89 2.60
C VAL A 140 -1.70 -9.52 2.55
N THR A 141 -2.23 -9.80 1.35
CA THR A 141 -3.54 -10.44 1.15
C THR A 141 -3.63 -11.79 1.83
N HIS A 142 -2.55 -12.61 1.72
CA HIS A 142 -2.48 -13.91 2.39
C HIS A 142 -2.50 -13.78 3.91
N PHE A 143 -1.66 -12.90 4.46
CA PHE A 143 -1.65 -12.63 5.90
C PHE A 143 -3.03 -12.18 6.39
N LYS A 144 -3.65 -11.22 5.70
CA LYS A 144 -4.97 -10.68 6.03
C LYS A 144 -6.05 -11.77 6.01
N LEU A 145 -6.06 -12.63 4.98
CA LEU A 145 -6.96 -13.77 4.89
C LEU A 145 -6.83 -14.67 6.12
N LEU A 146 -5.61 -15.13 6.43
CA LEU A 146 -5.41 -16.10 7.51
C LEU A 146 -5.75 -15.51 8.87
N LYS A 147 -5.41 -14.25 9.13
CA LYS A 147 -5.80 -13.56 10.37
C LYS A 147 -7.31 -13.36 10.49
N MET A 148 -7.99 -13.03 9.40
CA MET A 148 -9.45 -12.97 9.38
C MET A 148 -10.08 -14.32 9.70
N LEU A 149 -9.61 -15.39 9.05
CA LEU A 149 -10.12 -16.75 9.26
C LEU A 149 -9.86 -17.25 10.70
N GLU A 150 -8.70 -16.97 11.26
CA GLU A 150 -8.37 -17.25 12.67
C GLU A 150 -9.39 -16.56 13.60
N HIS A 151 -9.64 -15.26 13.40
CA HIS A 151 -10.63 -14.50 14.17
C HIS A 151 -12.04 -15.10 14.07
N LEU A 152 -12.43 -15.58 12.89
CA LEU A 152 -13.73 -16.21 12.64
C LEU A 152 -13.79 -17.68 13.12
N GLY A 153 -12.73 -18.19 13.74
CA GLY A 153 -12.67 -19.56 14.26
C GLY A 153 -12.58 -20.65 13.17
N VAL A 154 -12.16 -20.30 11.98
CA VAL A 154 -11.92 -21.24 10.89
C VAL A 154 -10.57 -21.93 11.10
N SER A 155 -10.56 -23.26 11.18
CA SER A 155 -9.30 -24.02 11.25
C SER A 155 -8.55 -23.92 9.92
N LEU A 156 -7.26 -23.56 9.96
CA LEU A 156 -6.43 -23.40 8.77
C LEU A 156 -6.24 -24.73 7.99
N ASP A 157 -6.46 -25.87 8.62
CA ASP A 157 -6.42 -27.20 7.99
C ASP A 157 -7.77 -27.61 7.36
N SER A 158 -8.82 -26.79 7.50
CA SER A 158 -10.17 -27.16 7.08
C SER A 158 -10.50 -26.83 5.64
N PHE A 159 -9.69 -26.04 4.94
CA PHE A 159 -9.86 -25.61 3.56
C PHE A 159 -8.58 -25.78 2.75
N SER A 160 -8.64 -25.56 1.45
CA SER A 160 -7.48 -25.60 0.55
C SER A 160 -7.17 -24.23 -0.01
N LEU A 161 -5.89 -23.78 0.09
CA LEU A 161 -5.42 -22.58 -0.59
C LEU A 161 -5.00 -22.91 -2.01
N ILE A 162 -5.50 -22.14 -2.99
CA ILE A 162 -5.08 -22.19 -4.37
C ILE A 162 -4.31 -20.90 -4.66
N PRO A 163 -3.02 -20.98 -5.05
CA PRO A 163 -2.21 -19.80 -5.37
C PRO A 163 -2.81 -18.98 -6.50
N SER A 164 -2.92 -17.67 -6.30
CA SER A 164 -3.34 -16.69 -7.30
C SER A 164 -2.12 -16.11 -8.02
N GLU A 165 -2.25 -15.95 -9.35
CA GLU A 165 -1.23 -15.32 -10.20
C GLU A 165 -1.52 -13.83 -10.48
N GLY A 166 -2.57 -13.27 -9.87
CA GLY A 166 -2.93 -11.86 -10.06
C GLY A 166 -4.43 -11.58 -10.00
N GLY A 167 -4.80 -10.30 -10.07
CA GLY A 167 -6.17 -9.86 -9.89
C GLY A 167 -7.15 -10.40 -10.92
N SER A 168 -6.79 -10.40 -12.21
CA SER A 168 -7.64 -10.95 -13.28
C SER A 168 -7.87 -12.46 -13.14
N ALA A 169 -6.86 -13.20 -12.67
CA ALA A 169 -6.99 -14.63 -12.39
C ALA A 169 -7.91 -14.88 -11.18
N ALA A 170 -7.86 -14.01 -10.15
CA ALA A 170 -8.77 -14.09 -9.02
C ALA A 170 -10.23 -13.85 -9.44
N VAL A 171 -10.50 -12.84 -10.28
CA VAL A 171 -11.83 -12.58 -10.84
C VAL A 171 -12.32 -13.77 -11.67
N ALA A 172 -11.46 -14.36 -12.50
CA ALA A 172 -11.81 -15.53 -13.31
C ALA A 172 -12.15 -16.75 -12.43
N ALA A 173 -11.34 -17.04 -11.40
CA ALA A 173 -11.60 -18.12 -10.45
C ALA A 173 -12.91 -17.92 -9.67
N PHE A 174 -13.17 -16.68 -9.24
CA PHE A 174 -14.41 -16.30 -8.59
C PHE A 174 -15.63 -16.54 -9.52
N ASN A 175 -15.57 -16.04 -10.76
CA ASN A 175 -16.68 -16.14 -11.71
C ASN A 175 -16.90 -17.55 -12.26
N SER A 176 -15.91 -18.44 -12.19
CA SER A 176 -16.10 -19.87 -12.55
C SER A 176 -16.97 -20.63 -11.55
N GLY A 177 -17.08 -20.13 -10.31
CA GLY A 177 -17.76 -20.83 -9.23
C GLY A 177 -16.96 -21.98 -8.60
N ASP A 178 -15.69 -22.16 -8.95
CA ASP A 178 -14.84 -23.25 -8.46
C ASP A 178 -14.23 -22.99 -7.06
N VAL A 179 -14.40 -21.76 -6.55
CA VAL A 179 -13.85 -21.34 -5.26
C VAL A 179 -14.92 -20.69 -4.39
N ALA A 180 -14.91 -21.00 -3.09
CA ALA A 180 -15.84 -20.41 -2.13
C ALA A 180 -15.48 -18.95 -1.81
N MET A 181 -14.22 -18.60 -1.97
CA MET A 181 -13.71 -17.25 -1.74
C MET A 181 -12.50 -16.99 -2.63
N ALA A 182 -12.40 -15.78 -3.16
CA ALA A 182 -11.21 -15.31 -3.85
C ALA A 182 -10.70 -14.02 -3.21
N CYS A 183 -9.40 -13.96 -2.95
CA CYS A 183 -8.74 -12.81 -2.35
C CYS A 183 -7.87 -12.12 -3.41
N ALA A 184 -7.90 -10.81 -3.41
CA ALA A 184 -7.14 -9.98 -4.34
C ALA A 184 -6.96 -8.58 -3.78
N PHE A 185 -6.31 -7.71 -4.54
CA PHE A 185 -6.18 -6.29 -4.25
C PHE A 185 -6.61 -5.45 -5.46
N GLY A 186 -6.85 -4.17 -5.21
CA GLY A 186 -7.17 -3.20 -6.23
C GLY A 186 -8.52 -3.46 -6.93
N GLY A 187 -8.57 -3.21 -8.22
CA GLY A 187 -9.78 -3.30 -9.03
C GLY A 187 -10.44 -4.68 -9.07
N ALA A 188 -9.68 -5.75 -8.81
CA ALA A 188 -10.21 -7.11 -8.79
C ALA A 188 -11.20 -7.34 -7.64
N VAL A 189 -10.96 -6.76 -6.46
CA VAL A 189 -11.91 -6.81 -5.33
C VAL A 189 -13.21 -6.14 -5.71
N ASN A 190 -13.14 -4.92 -6.26
CA ASN A 190 -14.30 -4.16 -6.69
C ASN A 190 -15.10 -4.91 -7.78
N GLN A 191 -14.39 -5.54 -8.71
CA GLN A 191 -15.03 -6.34 -9.77
C GLN A 191 -15.79 -7.54 -9.20
N MET A 192 -15.17 -8.33 -8.31
CA MET A 192 -15.83 -9.48 -7.70
C MET A 192 -17.05 -9.09 -6.85
N VAL A 193 -16.99 -7.95 -6.16
CA VAL A 193 -18.15 -7.40 -5.43
C VAL A 193 -19.26 -6.97 -6.41
N ALA A 194 -18.90 -6.30 -7.53
CA ALA A 194 -19.85 -5.92 -8.56
C ALA A 194 -20.49 -7.13 -9.25
N ASP A 195 -19.76 -8.25 -9.35
CA ASP A 195 -20.24 -9.53 -9.89
C ASP A 195 -21.12 -10.32 -8.90
N GLY A 196 -21.45 -9.73 -7.74
CA GLY A 196 -22.40 -10.25 -6.76
C GLY A 196 -21.77 -10.91 -5.55
N GLY A 197 -20.45 -10.85 -5.40
CA GLY A 197 -19.75 -11.32 -4.21
C GLY A 197 -19.97 -10.44 -2.99
N ASN A 198 -19.68 -10.99 -1.81
CA ASN A 198 -19.75 -10.26 -0.55
C ASN A 198 -18.44 -10.32 0.22
N LEU A 199 -18.08 -9.22 0.86
CA LEU A 199 -17.00 -9.20 1.84
C LEU A 199 -17.46 -9.95 3.09
N VAL A 200 -16.67 -10.94 3.54
CA VAL A 200 -16.97 -11.67 4.79
C VAL A 200 -16.75 -10.77 5.99
N MET A 201 -15.72 -9.94 5.95
CA MET A 201 -15.48 -8.81 6.84
C MET A 201 -15.01 -7.62 6.02
N THR A 202 -15.54 -6.44 6.32
CA THR A 202 -15.06 -5.18 5.73
C THR A 202 -13.66 -4.83 6.26
N GLY A 203 -12.93 -3.97 5.56
CA GLY A 203 -11.64 -3.48 6.00
C GLY A 203 -11.70 -2.82 7.38
N SER A 204 -12.72 -2.00 7.64
CA SER A 204 -12.90 -1.36 8.94
C SER A 204 -13.20 -2.34 10.08
N GLU A 205 -13.95 -3.42 9.83
CA GLU A 205 -14.15 -4.49 10.81
C GLU A 205 -12.84 -5.24 11.10
N GLN A 206 -12.02 -5.46 10.09
CA GLN A 206 -10.70 -6.09 10.24
C GLN A 206 -9.73 -5.17 11.00
N GLU A 207 -9.71 -3.87 10.70
CA GLU A 207 -8.90 -2.89 11.45
C GLU A 207 -9.31 -2.81 12.93
N ALA A 208 -10.60 -2.92 13.24
CA ALA A 208 -11.11 -2.90 14.61
C ALA A 208 -10.60 -4.08 15.47
N ILE A 209 -10.18 -5.17 14.84
CA ILE A 209 -9.58 -6.35 15.49
C ILE A 209 -8.05 -6.40 15.33
N GLY A 210 -7.43 -5.31 14.85
CA GLY A 210 -5.98 -5.16 14.73
C GLY A 210 -5.38 -5.66 13.42
N ILE A 211 -6.18 -6.08 12.45
CA ILE A 211 -5.68 -6.45 11.12
C ILE A 211 -5.56 -5.18 10.29
N ARG A 212 -4.33 -4.66 10.17
CA ARG A 212 -4.03 -3.47 9.37
C ARG A 212 -3.25 -3.83 8.12
N VAL A 213 -3.60 -3.18 7.01
CA VAL A 213 -2.88 -3.28 5.75
C VAL A 213 -2.55 -1.88 5.23
N PHE A 214 -1.30 -1.70 4.90
CA PHE A 214 -0.76 -0.45 4.40
C PHE A 214 0.53 -0.73 3.65
N ASP A 215 0.86 0.15 2.73
CA ASP A 215 2.14 0.16 2.06
C ASP A 215 3.07 1.18 2.71
N ILE A 216 4.34 0.89 2.61
CA ILE A 216 5.41 1.68 3.20
C ILE A 216 6.28 2.32 2.13
N ILE A 217 7.04 3.32 2.55
CA ILE A 217 8.19 3.84 1.84
C ILE A 217 9.41 3.29 2.56
N SER A 218 10.26 2.58 1.84
CA SER A 218 11.45 1.95 2.41
C SER A 218 12.70 2.24 1.58
N ILE A 219 13.85 2.15 2.24
CA ILE A 219 15.17 2.43 1.68
C ILE A 219 16.20 1.44 2.24
N PRO A 220 17.34 1.22 1.56
CA PRO A 220 18.50 0.62 2.20
C PRO A 220 18.99 1.52 3.36
N MET A 221 19.37 0.93 4.50
CA MET A 221 19.87 1.71 5.66
C MET A 221 21.09 2.55 5.29
N SER A 222 21.99 2.01 4.47
CA SER A 222 23.16 2.77 3.97
C SER A 222 22.78 4.00 3.16
N PHE A 223 21.71 3.92 2.35
CA PHE A 223 21.22 5.07 1.59
C PHE A 223 20.70 6.17 2.52
N GLY A 224 19.95 5.79 3.57
CA GLY A 224 19.47 6.73 4.58
C GLY A 224 20.60 7.41 5.37
N GLU A 225 21.70 6.68 5.67
CA GLU A 225 22.89 7.20 6.34
C GLU A 225 23.68 8.16 5.44
N ASP A 226 23.86 7.80 4.16
CA ASP A 226 24.68 8.56 3.21
C ASP A 226 23.94 9.77 2.63
N HIS A 227 22.60 9.68 2.44
CA HIS A 227 21.78 10.69 1.74
C HIS A 227 20.53 11.12 2.53
N PRO A 228 20.62 11.50 3.81
CA PRO A 228 19.44 11.84 4.63
C PRO A 228 18.67 13.06 4.14
N ASP A 229 19.35 14.01 3.46
CA ASP A 229 18.72 15.20 2.90
C ASP A 229 17.87 14.85 1.69
N VAL A 230 18.28 13.88 0.86
CA VAL A 230 17.53 13.36 -0.31
C VAL A 230 16.27 12.67 0.17
N VAL A 231 16.37 11.76 1.16
CA VAL A 231 15.22 11.09 1.77
C VAL A 231 14.24 12.10 2.35
N THR A 232 14.73 13.10 3.07
CA THR A 232 13.89 14.17 3.65
C THR A 232 13.16 14.97 2.57
N ALA A 233 13.85 15.36 1.50
CA ALA A 233 13.26 16.12 0.40
C ALA A 233 12.23 15.28 -0.37
N PHE A 234 12.53 14.01 -0.63
CA PHE A 234 11.58 13.07 -1.25
C PHE A 234 10.28 12.94 -0.43
N LEU A 235 10.41 12.72 0.89
CA LEU A 235 9.26 12.62 1.78
C LEU A 235 8.49 13.94 1.88
N GLN A 236 9.15 15.10 1.80
CA GLN A 236 8.47 16.40 1.80
C GLN A 236 7.64 16.61 0.54
N VAL A 237 8.14 16.26 -0.65
CA VAL A 237 7.34 16.32 -1.91
C VAL A 237 6.15 15.39 -1.83
N THR A 238 6.33 14.18 -1.29
CA THR A 238 5.24 13.22 -1.06
C THR A 238 4.16 13.79 -0.14
N GLU A 239 4.57 14.39 0.99
CA GLU A 239 3.65 15.02 1.95
C GLU A 239 2.89 16.19 1.33
N ASP A 240 3.57 17.04 0.56
CA ASP A 240 2.95 18.17 -0.13
C ASP A 240 1.91 17.71 -1.16
N ALA A 241 2.19 16.62 -1.89
CA ALA A 241 1.24 16.01 -2.82
C ALA A 241 0.03 15.41 -2.09
N ASN A 242 0.23 14.71 -0.97
CA ASN A 242 -0.84 14.17 -0.13
C ASN A 242 -1.71 15.30 0.47
N ALA A 243 -1.09 16.39 0.90
CA ALA A 243 -1.79 17.56 1.41
C ALA A 243 -2.63 18.24 0.30
N ALA A 244 -2.07 18.42 -0.90
CA ALA A 244 -2.79 18.97 -2.04
C ALA A 244 -3.99 18.08 -2.42
N TYR A 245 -3.80 16.76 -2.45
CA TYR A 245 -4.87 15.80 -2.71
C TYR A 245 -6.02 15.92 -1.68
N SER A 246 -5.70 16.08 -0.41
CA SER A 246 -6.72 16.25 0.65
C SER A 246 -7.55 17.54 0.51
N VAL A 247 -6.99 18.57 -0.15
CA VAL A 247 -7.66 19.87 -0.37
C VAL A 247 -8.48 19.86 -1.66
N ASP A 248 -7.93 19.36 -2.76
CA ASP A 248 -8.57 19.36 -4.08
C ASP A 248 -8.23 18.09 -4.88
N ARG A 249 -8.78 16.98 -4.42
CA ARG A 249 -8.65 15.68 -5.09
C ARG A 249 -9.07 15.74 -6.57
N ALA A 250 -10.18 16.43 -6.83
CA ALA A 250 -10.79 16.41 -8.17
C ALA A 250 -9.87 16.98 -9.27
N SER A 251 -9.00 17.94 -8.92
CA SER A 251 -8.02 18.46 -9.87
C SER A 251 -6.88 17.49 -10.19
N MET A 252 -6.65 16.48 -9.35
CA MET A 252 -5.53 15.56 -9.44
C MET A 252 -5.90 14.19 -10.07
N GLU A 253 -7.17 13.82 -10.05
CA GLU A 253 -7.64 12.47 -10.41
C GLU A 253 -7.22 12.02 -11.81
N ALA A 254 -7.28 12.90 -12.82
CA ALA A 254 -6.89 12.56 -14.18
C ALA A 254 -5.38 12.30 -14.33
N THR A 255 -4.56 13.11 -13.67
CA THR A 255 -3.10 12.98 -13.66
C THR A 255 -2.67 11.73 -12.90
N ILE A 256 -3.31 11.44 -11.76
CA ILE A 256 -3.04 10.20 -10.99
C ILE A 256 -3.40 8.98 -11.83
N ALA A 257 -4.55 8.96 -12.49
CA ALA A 257 -4.97 7.86 -13.34
C ALA A 257 -3.99 7.63 -14.50
N GLU A 258 -3.52 8.71 -15.15
CA GLU A 258 -2.52 8.64 -16.21
C GLU A 258 -1.20 8.03 -15.71
N ALA A 259 -0.68 8.52 -14.58
CA ALA A 259 0.57 8.02 -13.98
C ALA A 259 0.46 6.56 -13.52
N ALA A 260 -0.72 6.16 -13.00
CA ALA A 260 -0.99 4.78 -12.61
C ALA A 260 -1.26 3.84 -13.81
N GLY A 261 -1.34 4.36 -15.04
CA GLY A 261 -1.68 3.57 -16.23
C GLY A 261 -3.14 3.08 -16.25
N MET A 262 -4.05 3.87 -15.66
CA MET A 262 -5.46 3.49 -15.45
C MET A 262 -6.43 4.45 -16.14
N GLU A 263 -7.65 3.98 -16.40
CA GLU A 263 -8.79 4.86 -16.67
C GLU A 263 -9.21 5.59 -15.39
N VAL A 264 -9.70 6.83 -15.52
CA VAL A 264 -10.07 7.69 -14.37
C VAL A 264 -11.10 7.04 -13.44
N GLY A 265 -12.13 6.38 -14.00
CA GLY A 265 -13.17 5.75 -13.18
C GLY A 265 -12.65 4.64 -12.26
N PRO A 266 -11.96 3.61 -12.77
CA PRO A 266 -11.30 2.58 -11.94
C PRO A 266 -10.27 3.16 -10.96
N SER A 267 -9.47 4.16 -11.36
CA SER A 267 -8.52 4.84 -10.49
C SER A 267 -9.25 5.49 -9.29
N ASN A 268 -10.33 6.24 -9.55
CA ASN A 268 -11.11 6.91 -8.51
C ASN A 268 -11.76 5.91 -7.53
N ALA A 269 -12.20 4.75 -8.03
CA ALA A 269 -12.76 3.70 -7.17
C ALA A 269 -11.72 3.13 -6.19
N LEU A 270 -10.44 3.07 -6.57
CA LEU A 270 -9.35 2.70 -5.65
C LEU A 270 -9.03 3.84 -4.70
N LEU A 271 -8.91 5.06 -5.20
CA LEU A 271 -8.65 6.25 -4.38
C LEU A 271 -9.72 6.48 -3.30
N ASP A 272 -10.96 6.03 -3.52
CA ASP A 272 -12.02 6.07 -2.50
C ASP A 272 -11.77 5.13 -1.31
N ALA A 273 -11.00 4.06 -1.52
CA ALA A 273 -10.62 3.09 -0.50
C ALA A 273 -9.24 3.38 0.13
N PHE A 274 -8.54 4.42 -0.34
CA PHE A 274 -7.21 4.77 0.11
C PHE A 274 -7.21 5.93 1.08
N THR A 275 -6.30 5.88 2.06
CA THR A 275 -6.04 6.97 2.99
C THR A 275 -4.55 7.32 2.94
N PHE A 276 -4.27 8.57 2.54
CA PHE A 276 -2.93 9.14 2.59
C PHE A 276 -2.77 9.90 3.91
N LEU A 277 -1.86 9.42 4.75
CA LEU A 277 -1.67 9.93 6.10
C LEU A 277 -0.81 11.21 6.05
N ASP A 278 -1.22 12.23 6.79
CA ASP A 278 -0.36 13.39 7.02
C ASP A 278 0.82 13.05 7.96
N LYS A 279 1.87 13.86 7.92
CA LYS A 279 3.09 13.68 8.70
C LYS A 279 2.82 13.51 10.20
N ALA A 280 1.91 14.29 10.78
CA ALA A 280 1.62 14.23 12.21
C ALA A 280 0.98 12.89 12.59
N THR A 281 0.06 12.40 11.74
CA THR A 281 -0.57 11.08 11.89
C THR A 281 0.46 9.97 11.72
N GLN A 282 1.32 10.04 10.70
CA GLN A 282 2.36 9.03 10.48
C GLN A 282 3.32 8.90 11.68
N LEU A 283 3.70 10.00 12.31
CA LEU A 283 4.61 10.02 13.46
C LEU A 283 3.96 9.62 14.79
N SER A 284 2.64 9.44 14.82
CA SER A 284 1.92 9.07 16.04
C SER A 284 2.17 7.59 16.44
N ASP A 285 1.85 7.27 17.70
CA ASP A 285 1.91 5.89 18.23
C ASP A 285 1.00 4.91 17.44
N ALA A 286 -0.02 5.45 16.77
CA ALA A 286 -0.91 4.66 15.93
C ALA A 286 -0.24 4.16 14.64
N TRP A 287 0.92 4.71 14.26
CA TRP A 287 1.67 4.38 13.05
C TRP A 287 3.16 4.17 13.36
N LEU A 288 4.04 4.97 12.80
CA LEU A 288 5.51 4.84 12.93
C LEU A 288 6.02 4.97 14.37
N GLY A 289 5.28 5.64 15.26
CA GLY A 289 5.60 5.73 16.68
C GLY A 289 5.47 4.41 17.45
N GLY A 290 4.91 3.34 16.88
CA GLY A 290 4.80 2.05 17.59
C GLY A 290 4.03 0.97 16.84
N THR A 291 2.86 1.27 16.27
CA THR A 291 1.98 0.25 15.67
C THR A 291 2.58 -0.42 14.43
N VAL A 292 3.30 0.30 13.57
CA VAL A 292 3.96 -0.26 12.37
C VAL A 292 4.94 -1.37 12.77
N GLN A 293 5.77 -1.13 13.78
CA GLN A 293 6.72 -2.11 14.30
C GLN A 293 6.01 -3.35 14.88
N GLN A 294 4.88 -3.16 15.56
CA GLN A 294 4.10 -4.27 16.12
C GLN A 294 3.45 -5.09 14.99
N VAL A 295 2.82 -4.45 14.01
CA VAL A 295 2.20 -5.14 12.85
C VAL A 295 3.27 -5.90 12.05
N MET A 296 4.44 -5.29 11.83
CA MET A 296 5.56 -5.97 11.18
C MET A 296 5.99 -7.21 11.95
N LYS A 297 6.16 -7.08 13.28
CA LYS A 297 6.50 -8.22 14.12
C LYS A 297 5.46 -9.32 14.07
N ASP A 298 4.19 -8.99 14.15
CA ASP A 298 3.09 -9.97 14.08
C ASP A 298 3.06 -10.71 12.74
N GLN A 299 3.38 -10.02 11.63
CA GLN A 299 3.52 -10.65 10.32
C GLN A 299 4.72 -11.57 10.26
N MET A 300 5.89 -11.15 10.77
CA MET A 300 7.10 -11.96 10.81
C MET A 300 6.88 -13.24 11.64
N ASP A 301 6.33 -13.11 12.84
CA ASP A 301 6.04 -14.24 13.72
C ASP A 301 5.07 -15.22 13.05
N PHE A 302 4.07 -14.70 12.33
CA PHE A 302 3.03 -15.52 11.69
C PHE A 302 3.58 -16.37 10.52
N PHE A 303 4.53 -15.87 9.74
CA PHE A 303 5.10 -16.63 8.61
C PHE A 303 6.27 -17.55 8.99
N VAL A 304 6.76 -17.49 10.22
CA VAL A 304 7.82 -18.39 10.74
C VAL A 304 7.25 -19.62 11.43
N GLU A 305 5.99 -19.59 11.88
CA GLU A 305 5.26 -20.74 12.44
C GLU A 305 4.75 -21.68 11.35
#